data_defb407aced9112a635342c6e1bf2bda
#
_entry.id   defb407aced9112a635342c6e1bf2bda
#
_cell.length_a   1.000
_cell.length_b   1.000
_cell.length_c   1.000
_cell.angle_alpha   90.00
_cell.angle_beta   90.00
_cell.angle_gamma   90.00
#
_symmetry.space_group_name_H-M   'P 1'
#
loop_
_entity.id
_entity.type
_entity.pdbx_description
1 polymer ?
#
loop_
_entity_poly.entity_id
_entity_poly.type
_entity_poly.pdbx_seq_one_letter_code
_entity_poly.pdbx_strand_id
1 'polypeptide(L)' 'MSETARPIAASGATGSTCQTAGPYRSARNARVIVFLRKGERYPRDTDGANTTWTLVGA' A
#
# COMPACT_ATOMS: atom_id res chain seq x y z
N MET A 1 -7.94 20.65 17.14
CA MET A 1 -8.03 20.40 16.60
C MET A 1 -7.84 19.72 16.06
N SER A 2 -7.77 19.38 15.89
CA SER A 2 -7.76 18.82 15.36
C SER A 2 -7.53 18.39 14.55
N GLU A 3 -7.13 18.12 14.30
CA GLU A 3 -6.92 17.69 13.47
C GLU A 3 -7.18 16.97 12.77
N THR A 4 -7.45 16.86 12.38
CA THR A 4 -7.85 16.18 11.83
C THR A 4 -7.92 15.72 10.94
N ALA A 5 -8.32 15.64 11.00
CA ALA A 5 -8.33 14.73 10.28
C ALA A 5 -8.47 14.60 8.85
N ARG A 6 -7.52 14.86 8.27
CA ARG A 6 -7.41 14.61 6.88
C ARG A 6 -7.15 13.13 6.64
N PRO A 7 -7.80 12.52 5.65
CA PRO A 7 -7.54 11.12 5.39
C PRO A 7 -6.09 10.92 4.94
N ILE A 8 -5.51 9.86 5.44
CA ILE A 8 -4.16 9.48 5.07
C ILE A 8 -4.27 8.24 4.19
N ALA A 9 -3.58 8.23 3.07
CA ALA A 9 -3.59 7.08 2.19
C ALA A 9 -3.06 5.87 2.96
N ALA A 10 -3.73 4.74 2.82
CA ALA A 10 -3.31 3.52 3.47
C ALA A 10 -1.96 3.10 2.90
N SER A 11 -1.08 2.65 3.76
CA SER A 11 0.23 2.19 3.32
C SER A 11 0.74 1.09 4.22
N GLY A 12 1.71 0.33 3.74
CA GLY A 12 2.32 -0.72 4.51
C GLY A 12 3.52 -1.31 3.82
N ALA A 13 4.38 -1.91 4.61
CA ALA A 13 5.59 -2.55 4.11
C ALA A 13 5.31 -3.99 3.73
N THR A 14 6.15 -4.53 2.84
CA THR A 14 6.10 -5.93 2.48
C THR A 14 6.02 -6.80 3.74
N GLY A 15 5.07 -7.72 3.76
CA GLY A 15 4.87 -8.63 4.89
C GLY A 15 3.84 -8.16 5.89
N SER A 16 3.48 -6.87 5.87
CA SER A 16 2.42 -6.35 6.74
C SER A 16 1.06 -6.69 6.16
N THR A 17 0.04 -6.64 7.00
CA THR A 17 -1.32 -6.96 6.58
C THR A 17 -2.02 -5.74 6.03
N CYS A 18 -2.62 -5.90 4.86
CA CYS A 18 -3.39 -4.85 4.21
C CYS A 18 -4.70 -4.63 4.97
N GLN A 19 -4.98 -3.39 5.33
CA GLN A 19 -6.19 -3.06 6.08
C GLN A 19 -7.30 -2.49 5.21
N THR A 20 -6.96 -2.03 4.02
CA THR A 20 -7.94 -1.39 3.13
C THR A 20 -7.76 -1.95 1.73
N ALA A 21 -8.84 -2.50 1.18
CA ALA A 21 -8.78 -3.05 -0.17
C ALA A 21 -8.60 -1.94 -1.20
N GLY A 22 -7.86 -2.22 -2.24
CA GLY A 22 -7.70 -1.29 -3.33
C GLY A 22 -6.39 -1.48 -4.08
N PRO A 23 -6.12 -0.60 -5.05
CA PRO A 23 -4.86 -0.66 -5.79
C PRO A 23 -3.75 0.01 -5.01
N TYR A 24 -2.60 -0.63 -4.95
CA TYR A 24 -1.44 -0.14 -4.22
C TYR A 24 -0.26 0.02 -5.15
N ARG A 25 0.49 1.08 -4.96
CA ARG A 25 1.67 1.40 -5.74
C ARG A 25 2.93 1.14 -4.94
N SER A 26 3.93 0.55 -5.58
CA SER A 26 5.22 0.31 -4.95
C SER A 26 6.03 1.60 -4.86
N ALA A 27 6.68 1.82 -3.72
CA ALA A 27 7.55 2.97 -3.55
C ALA A 27 8.82 2.86 -4.40
N ARG A 28 9.20 1.63 -4.74
CA ARG A 28 10.40 1.40 -5.55
C ARG A 28 10.15 1.64 -7.03
N ASN A 29 8.91 1.44 -7.47
CA ASN A 29 8.58 1.57 -8.88
C ASN A 29 7.14 2.02 -9.02
N ALA A 30 6.95 3.28 -9.38
CA ALA A 30 5.63 3.87 -9.46
C ALA A 30 4.73 3.22 -10.52
N ARG A 31 5.30 2.44 -11.41
CA ARG A 31 4.52 1.73 -12.42
C ARG A 31 3.96 0.41 -11.93
N VAL A 32 4.46 -0.08 -10.81
CA VAL A 32 4.00 -1.36 -10.26
C VAL A 32 2.81 -1.09 -9.38
N ILE A 33 1.65 -1.56 -9.82
CA ILE A 33 0.41 -1.41 -9.07
C ILE A 33 -0.20 -2.79 -8.90
N VAL A 34 -0.56 -3.11 -7.65
CA VAL A 34 -1.14 -4.40 -7.30
C VAL A 34 -2.43 -4.16 -6.57
N PHE A 35 -3.49 -4.88 -6.95
CA PHE A 35 -4.74 -4.80 -6.23
C PHE A 35 -4.70 -5.76 -5.05
N LEU A 36 -4.92 -5.24 -3.84
CA LEU A 36 -4.90 -6.03 -2.62
C LEU A 36 -6.24 -5.93 -1.91
N ARG A 37 -6.57 -7.00 -1.19
CA ARG A 37 -7.79 -7.06 -0.40
C ARG A 37 -7.44 -6.96 1.07
N LYS A 38 -8.40 -6.50 1.86
CA LYS A 38 -8.22 -6.47 3.30
C LYS A 38 -7.87 -7.86 3.81
N GLY A 39 -6.84 -7.92 4.61
CA GLY A 39 -6.39 -9.18 5.19
C GLY A 39 -5.23 -9.83 4.45
N GLU A 40 -4.97 -9.40 3.21
CA GLU A 40 -3.82 -9.90 2.47
C GLU A 40 -2.55 -9.23 2.96
N ARG A 41 -1.43 -9.90 2.76
CA ARG A 41 -0.15 -9.31 3.11
C ARG A 41 0.42 -8.57 1.91
N TYR A 42 1.10 -7.46 2.19
CA TYR A 42 1.75 -6.71 1.13
C TYR A 42 2.87 -7.57 0.53
N PRO A 43 2.89 -7.74 -0.80
CA PRO A 43 3.88 -8.59 -1.44
C PRO A 43 5.22 -7.89 -1.58
N ARG A 44 6.22 -8.64 -2.01
CA ARG A 44 7.47 -8.05 -2.44
C ARG A 44 7.29 -7.37 -3.78
N ASP A 45 8.18 -6.44 -4.09
CA ASP A 45 8.20 -5.83 -5.41
C ASP A 45 8.50 -6.89 -6.48
N THR A 46 8.31 -6.52 -7.73
CA THR A 46 8.48 -7.46 -8.85
C THR A 46 9.89 -8.01 -8.97
N ASP A 47 10.87 -7.30 -8.42
CA ASP A 47 12.26 -7.78 -8.41
C ASP A 47 12.60 -8.59 -7.16
N GLY A 48 11.60 -8.89 -6.33
CA GLY A 48 11.79 -9.68 -5.13
C GLY A 48 12.25 -8.90 -3.92
N ALA A 49 12.38 -7.59 -4.03
CA ALA A 49 12.83 -6.77 -2.91
C ALA A 49 11.66 -6.31 -2.06
N ASN A 50 11.93 -6.03 -0.79
CA ASN A 50 10.92 -5.43 0.08
C ASN A 50 10.68 -3.99 -0.35
N THR A 51 9.45 -3.54 -0.18
CA THR A 51 9.07 -2.19 -0.56
C THR A 51 7.94 -1.70 0.35
N THR A 52 7.59 -0.45 0.21
CA THR A 52 6.42 0.11 0.87
C THR A 52 5.35 0.32 -0.19
N TRP A 53 4.13 -0.07 0.14
CA TRP A 53 2.98 0.04 -0.76
C TRP A 53 2.05 1.14 -0.26
N THR A 54 1.55 1.93 -1.17
CA THR A 54 0.64 3.03 -0.83
C THR A 54 -0.62 2.93 -1.68
N LEU A 55 -1.77 3.06 -1.02
CA LEU A 55 -3.05 3.03 -1.71
C LEU A 55 -3.13 4.17 -2.71
N VAL A 56 -3.51 3.84 -3.93
CA VAL A 56 -3.59 4.79 -5.03
C VAL A 56 -5.03 5.23 -5.24
N GLY A 57 -5.20 6.48 -5.44
CA GLY A 57 -6.49 7.02 -5.79
C GLY A 57 -7.36 7.05 -4.59
N ALA A 58 -8.53 6.87 -4.67
CA ALA A 58 -9.41 6.86 -3.53
C ALA A 58 -10.73 7.39 -3.81
#